data_c12e2ebc2d1f29a84e7b1b380dfb588d
#
_entry.id   c12e2ebc2d1f29a84e7b1b380dfb588d
#
_cell.length_a   1.000
_cell.length_b   1.000
_cell.length_c   1.000
_cell.angle_alpha   90.00
_cell.angle_beta   90.00
_cell.angle_gamma   90.00
#
_symmetry.space_group_name_H-M   'P 1'
#
loop_
_entity.id
_entity.type
_entity.pdbx_description
1 polymer ?
#
loop_
_entity_poly.entity_id
_entity_poly.type
_entity_poly.pdbx_seq_one_letter_code
_entity_poly.pdbx_strand_id
1 'polypeptide(L)'
;MSGEDHEGHPTPEPAGGLGAPPAPVDFALRVLRRVGIPRERYDTYTCLETAAGRLYVAFSPEAVTGAALAAGGLTAERFEELHRERTGRSAISTAKRFPGLVPALRTGRARSLPLEPGPVGEETAAVLRAVRAIPAGQLRPLSWVAGEAALPSALETRIIVGMLARNPLAVLVPCHRVTYENGSPCDAAYLPETGDALRTAEGIDMDEVRRWSDSGAVFLGSDTTRIYCHPTCAHARRITAPHRVPFTTAREARRAGYRACKSCRPLPA
;
A
#
# COMPACT_ATOMS: atom_id res chain seq x y z
N MET A 1 79.26 -19.07 -4.32
CA MET A 1 78.52 -17.80 -4.27
C MET A 1 77.11 -18.22 -3.89
N SER A 2 76.82 -17.97 -2.65
CA SER A 2 75.67 -18.45 -1.87
C SER A 2 74.39 -17.71 -2.25
N GLY A 3 73.31 -18.45 -2.54
CA GLY A 3 71.95 -17.92 -2.63
C GLY A 3 71.20 -18.34 -1.38
N GLU A 4 70.84 -17.35 -0.59
CA GLU A 4 70.04 -17.55 0.63
C GLU A 4 68.56 -17.69 0.27
N ASP A 5 68.00 -18.85 0.57
CA ASP A 5 66.55 -19.13 0.52
C ASP A 5 65.84 -18.39 1.65
N HIS A 6 65.00 -17.40 1.29
CA HIS A 6 64.08 -16.78 2.25
C HIS A 6 62.83 -17.67 2.35
N GLU A 7 62.75 -18.48 3.37
CA GLU A 7 61.52 -19.17 3.82
C GLU A 7 60.49 -18.10 4.31
N GLY A 8 59.44 -17.91 3.51
CA GLY A 8 58.28 -17.11 3.92
C GLY A 8 57.50 -17.84 4.99
N HIS A 9 57.48 -17.28 6.20
CA HIS A 9 56.58 -17.71 7.26
C HIS A 9 55.11 -17.45 6.84
N PRO A 10 54.21 -18.44 6.94
CA PRO A 10 52.80 -18.20 6.76
C PRO A 10 52.27 -17.37 7.93
N THR A 11 51.70 -16.20 7.64
CA THR A 11 50.91 -15.41 8.56
C THR A 11 49.66 -16.23 8.97
N PRO A 12 49.36 -16.41 10.28
CA PRO A 12 48.16 -17.10 10.71
C PRO A 12 46.93 -16.30 10.27
N GLU A 13 45.99 -16.95 9.53
CA GLU A 13 44.68 -16.43 9.29
C GLU A 13 43.99 -16.10 10.61
N PRO A 14 43.26 -14.97 10.71
CA PRO A 14 42.51 -14.67 11.93
C PRO A 14 41.45 -15.74 12.12
N ALA A 15 41.52 -16.41 13.27
CA ALA A 15 40.56 -17.42 13.70
C ALA A 15 39.15 -16.94 13.48
N GLY A 16 38.35 -17.72 12.72
CA GLY A 16 36.97 -17.44 12.39
C GLY A 16 36.21 -17.00 13.62
N GLY A 17 35.61 -15.84 13.54
CA GLY A 17 34.81 -15.25 14.60
C GLY A 17 33.77 -16.30 15.04
N LEU A 18 33.73 -16.62 16.29
CA LEU A 18 32.66 -17.42 16.94
C LEU A 18 31.36 -16.66 16.65
N GLY A 19 30.65 -17.05 15.59
CA GLY A 19 29.34 -16.47 15.24
C GLY A 19 28.39 -16.71 16.41
N ALA A 20 28.22 -15.72 17.26
CA ALA A 20 27.21 -15.80 18.31
C ALA A 20 25.86 -16.08 17.64
N PRO A 21 25.03 -16.98 18.18
CA PRO A 21 23.71 -17.23 17.62
C PRO A 21 22.92 -15.92 17.58
N PRO A 22 22.09 -15.69 16.54
CA PRO A 22 21.32 -14.47 16.43
C PRO A 22 20.46 -14.28 17.70
N ALA A 23 20.45 -13.07 18.22
CA ALA A 23 19.67 -12.74 19.41
C ALA A 23 18.18 -13.06 19.20
N PRO A 24 17.47 -13.59 20.22
CA PRO A 24 16.02 -13.82 20.10
C PRO A 24 15.28 -12.54 19.69
N VAL A 25 14.25 -12.67 18.85
CA VAL A 25 13.50 -11.54 18.26
C VAL A 25 13.07 -10.49 19.30
N ASP A 26 12.65 -10.91 20.50
CA ASP A 26 12.23 -10.01 21.57
C ASP A 26 13.36 -9.60 22.53
N PHE A 27 14.64 -9.87 22.21
CA PHE A 27 15.76 -9.57 23.12
C PHE A 27 15.87 -8.08 23.42
N ALA A 28 15.86 -7.24 22.39
CA ALA A 28 15.93 -5.78 22.53
C ALA A 28 14.79 -5.23 23.40
N LEU A 29 13.57 -5.75 23.23
CA LEU A 29 12.41 -5.35 24.04
C LEU A 29 12.55 -5.72 25.51
N ARG A 30 13.19 -6.87 25.81
CA ARG A 30 13.49 -7.26 27.20
C ARG A 30 14.51 -6.33 27.83
N VAL A 31 15.55 -5.95 27.09
CA VAL A 31 16.55 -4.98 27.55
C VAL A 31 15.91 -3.63 27.83
N LEU A 32 15.13 -3.07 26.89
CA LEU A 32 14.47 -1.78 27.06
C LEU A 32 13.58 -1.74 28.31
N ARG A 33 12.80 -2.79 28.55
CA ARG A 33 11.97 -2.92 29.76
C ARG A 33 12.82 -2.99 31.03
N ARG A 34 13.94 -3.72 30.99
CA ARG A 34 14.81 -3.87 32.17
C ARG A 34 15.51 -2.57 32.57
N VAL A 35 15.85 -1.73 31.57
CA VAL A 35 16.46 -0.41 31.83
C VAL A 35 15.44 0.71 32.01
N GLY A 36 14.14 0.37 32.06
CA GLY A 36 13.07 1.31 32.37
C GLY A 36 12.73 2.30 31.26
N ILE A 37 13.03 1.97 29.99
CA ILE A 37 12.63 2.85 28.86
C ILE A 37 11.10 2.75 28.66
N PRO A 38 10.38 3.89 28.74
CA PRO A 38 8.92 3.93 28.59
C PRO A 38 8.48 3.44 27.20
N ARG A 39 7.33 2.75 27.14
CA ARG A 39 6.81 2.15 25.90
C ARG A 39 6.48 3.20 24.82
N GLU A 40 6.17 4.41 25.22
CA GLU A 40 5.85 5.56 24.38
C GLU A 40 7.07 6.11 23.61
N ARG A 41 8.28 5.73 24.02
CA ARG A 41 9.54 6.18 23.39
C ARG A 41 9.91 5.39 22.15
N TYR A 42 9.25 4.25 21.87
CA TYR A 42 9.56 3.39 20.74
C TYR A 42 8.30 2.70 20.22
N ASP A 43 8.32 2.35 18.94
CA ASP A 43 7.35 1.44 18.34
C ASP A 43 7.91 0.02 18.28
N THR A 44 7.05 -0.94 18.06
CA THR A 44 7.47 -2.30 17.71
C THR A 44 7.09 -2.58 16.26
N TYR A 45 7.83 -3.49 15.59
CA TYR A 45 7.43 -3.91 14.26
C TYR A 45 7.50 -5.43 14.11
N THR A 46 6.70 -5.94 13.20
CA THR A 46 6.71 -7.34 12.75
C THR A 46 6.83 -7.40 11.24
N CYS A 47 7.34 -8.52 10.72
CA CYS A 47 7.36 -8.82 9.29
C CYS A 47 6.29 -9.88 8.99
N LEU A 48 5.47 -9.64 7.96
CA LEU A 48 4.38 -10.52 7.55
C LEU A 48 4.47 -10.80 6.05
N GLU A 49 4.09 -12.01 5.65
CA GLU A 49 3.95 -12.35 4.23
C GLU A 49 2.63 -11.82 3.68
N THR A 50 2.68 -11.26 2.47
CA THR A 50 1.53 -10.80 1.69
C THR A 50 1.61 -11.35 0.26
N ALA A 51 0.57 -11.17 -0.54
CA ALA A 51 0.59 -11.52 -1.96
C ALA A 51 1.69 -10.77 -2.76
N ALA A 52 2.14 -9.63 -2.28
CA ALA A 52 3.18 -8.81 -2.89
C ALA A 52 4.54 -8.94 -2.18
N GLY A 53 4.76 -10.01 -1.42
CA GLY A 53 5.96 -10.27 -0.65
C GLY A 53 5.89 -9.79 0.80
N ARG A 54 7.04 -9.69 1.44
CA ARG A 54 7.15 -9.34 2.85
C ARG A 54 6.76 -7.90 3.12
N LEU A 55 6.00 -7.70 4.19
CA LEU A 55 5.54 -6.38 4.67
C LEU A 55 6.05 -6.17 6.11
N TYR A 56 6.85 -5.14 6.32
CA TYR A 56 7.17 -4.65 7.65
C TYR A 56 6.03 -3.76 8.14
N VAL A 57 5.58 -3.97 9.39
CA VAL A 57 4.51 -3.17 9.99
C VAL A 57 4.93 -2.73 11.38
N ALA A 58 5.10 -1.43 11.56
CA ALA A 58 5.39 -0.82 12.85
C ALA A 58 4.10 -0.36 13.56
N PHE A 59 4.07 -0.48 14.86
CA PHE A 59 2.90 -0.10 15.67
C PHE A 59 3.29 0.32 17.11
N SER A 60 2.55 1.28 17.61
CA SER A 60 2.46 1.63 19.03
C SER A 60 1.50 0.65 19.75
N PRO A 61 1.25 0.78 21.05
CA PRO A 61 0.17 0.06 21.73
C PRO A 61 -1.21 0.37 21.14
N GLU A 62 -1.42 1.58 20.61
CA GLU A 62 -2.73 2.13 20.24
C GLU A 62 -3.01 2.03 18.74
N ALA A 63 -1.97 2.15 17.87
CA ALA A 63 -2.16 2.27 16.44
C ALA A 63 -1.01 1.68 15.62
N VAL A 64 -1.28 1.36 14.36
CA VAL A 64 -0.24 1.09 13.36
C VAL A 64 0.35 2.43 12.90
N THR A 65 1.68 2.55 13.03
CA THR A 65 2.42 3.79 12.80
C THR A 65 3.26 3.78 11.52
N GLY A 66 3.44 2.61 10.88
CA GLY A 66 4.16 2.49 9.63
C GLY A 66 3.98 1.12 8.99
N ALA A 67 4.02 1.08 7.66
CA ALA A 67 4.05 -0.17 6.91
C ALA A 67 4.80 0.02 5.59
N ALA A 68 5.70 -0.91 5.26
CA ALA A 68 6.47 -0.86 4.02
C ALA A 68 6.71 -2.27 3.47
N LEU A 69 6.51 -2.46 2.17
CA LEU A 69 6.86 -3.71 1.49
C LEU A 69 8.38 -3.84 1.36
N ALA A 70 8.89 -5.04 1.55
CA ALA A 70 10.30 -5.37 1.35
C ALA A 70 10.69 -5.45 -0.15
N ALA A 71 9.95 -4.75 -1.00
CA ALA A 71 10.24 -4.63 -2.42
C ALA A 71 11.47 -3.75 -2.65
N GLY A 72 12.18 -3.98 -3.77
CA GLY A 72 13.36 -3.18 -4.11
C GLY A 72 14.54 -3.32 -3.13
N GLY A 73 14.59 -4.42 -2.35
CA GLY A 73 15.70 -4.69 -1.42
C GLY A 73 15.60 -3.96 -0.07
N LEU A 74 14.42 -3.45 0.31
CA LEU A 74 14.23 -2.86 1.64
C LEU A 74 14.52 -3.91 2.73
N THR A 75 15.57 -3.66 3.51
CA THR A 75 15.96 -4.48 4.66
C THR A 75 15.24 -4.02 5.93
N ALA A 76 15.30 -4.84 6.99
CA ALA A 76 14.76 -4.50 8.30
C ALA A 76 15.42 -3.25 8.87
N GLU A 77 16.75 -3.15 8.78
CA GLU A 77 17.55 -2.02 9.26
C GLU A 77 17.14 -0.73 8.55
N ARG A 78 16.97 -0.78 7.22
CA ARG A 78 16.55 0.39 6.46
C ARG A 78 15.11 0.81 6.77
N PHE A 79 14.23 -0.15 7.04
CA PHE A 79 12.87 0.13 7.52
C PHE A 79 12.89 0.85 8.89
N GLU A 80 13.73 0.39 9.83
CA GLU A 80 13.88 0.99 11.15
C GLU A 80 14.41 2.44 11.06
N GLU A 81 15.38 2.69 10.18
CA GLU A 81 15.91 4.04 9.90
C GLU A 81 14.83 4.97 9.35
N LEU A 82 14.15 4.56 8.28
CA LEU A 82 13.07 5.34 7.66
C LEU A 82 11.93 5.63 8.64
N HIS A 83 11.59 4.64 9.49
CA HIS A 83 10.59 4.82 10.52
C HIS A 83 11.03 5.89 11.53
N ARG A 84 12.27 5.84 12.00
CA ARG A 84 12.83 6.81 12.93
C ARG A 84 12.94 8.21 12.32
N GLU A 85 13.39 8.33 11.08
CA GLU A 85 13.44 9.60 10.36
C GLU A 85 12.07 10.26 10.28
N ARG A 86 11.02 9.47 10.00
CA ARG A 86 9.66 9.98 9.84
C ARG A 86 8.95 10.28 11.16
N THR A 87 9.12 9.45 12.19
CA THR A 87 8.32 9.53 13.44
C THR A 87 9.08 10.06 14.63
N GLY A 88 10.42 10.13 14.56
CA GLY A 88 11.30 10.41 15.71
C GLY A 88 11.39 9.25 16.70
N ARG A 89 10.77 8.09 16.42
CA ARG A 89 10.69 6.92 17.31
C ARG A 89 11.41 5.72 16.68
N SER A 90 12.17 5.00 17.49
CA SER A 90 12.80 3.76 17.05
C SER A 90 11.74 2.67 16.86
N ALA A 91 11.88 1.84 15.82
CA ALA A 91 11.10 0.62 15.66
C ALA A 91 11.92 -0.58 16.12
N ILE A 92 11.35 -1.42 16.97
CA ILE A 92 12.03 -2.59 17.56
C ILE A 92 11.32 -3.86 17.11
N SER A 93 12.07 -4.82 16.58
CA SER A 93 11.52 -6.09 16.10
C SER A 93 10.81 -6.86 17.21
N THR A 94 9.66 -7.48 16.89
CA THR A 94 8.89 -8.30 17.81
C THR A 94 8.18 -9.44 17.09
N ALA A 95 8.00 -10.57 17.79
CA ALA A 95 7.13 -11.65 17.32
C ALA A 95 5.61 -11.33 17.47
N LYS A 96 5.28 -10.32 18.27
CA LYS A 96 3.88 -9.91 18.48
C LYS A 96 3.31 -9.21 17.25
N ARG A 97 2.00 -9.32 17.09
CA ARG A 97 1.26 -8.67 16.00
C ARG A 97 0.25 -7.69 16.57
N PHE A 98 0.02 -6.60 15.86
CA PHE A 98 -1.03 -5.66 16.23
C PHE A 98 -2.41 -6.35 16.11
N PRO A 99 -3.34 -6.17 17.07
CA PRO A 99 -4.66 -6.77 17.01
C PRO A 99 -5.41 -6.40 15.72
N GLY A 100 -6.01 -7.39 15.07
CA GLY A 100 -6.75 -7.19 13.83
C GLY A 100 -5.91 -7.02 12.55
N LEU A 101 -4.58 -6.93 12.64
CA LEU A 101 -3.70 -6.71 11.49
C LEU A 101 -3.77 -7.84 10.47
N VAL A 102 -3.63 -9.09 10.90
CA VAL A 102 -3.63 -10.25 10.00
C VAL A 102 -4.96 -10.43 9.26
N PRO A 103 -6.14 -10.38 9.93
CA PRO A 103 -7.42 -10.36 9.23
C PRO A 103 -7.56 -9.21 8.23
N ALA A 104 -7.09 -8.00 8.59
CA ALA A 104 -7.17 -6.84 7.72
C ALA A 104 -6.35 -7.02 6.43
N LEU A 105 -5.12 -7.54 6.52
CA LEU A 105 -4.27 -7.84 5.37
C LEU A 105 -4.86 -8.94 4.49
N ARG A 106 -5.37 -10.03 5.10
CA ARG A 106 -5.96 -11.15 4.36
C ARG A 106 -7.22 -10.77 3.59
N THR A 107 -8.03 -9.87 4.13
CA THR A 107 -9.33 -9.48 3.53
C THR A 107 -9.28 -8.17 2.76
N GLY A 108 -8.15 -7.45 2.79
CA GLY A 108 -8.04 -6.09 2.25
C GLY A 108 -8.89 -5.05 2.99
N ARG A 109 -9.41 -5.38 4.20
CA ARG A 109 -10.36 -4.54 4.96
C ARG A 109 -9.68 -3.94 6.19
N ALA A 110 -8.86 -2.90 5.98
CA ALA A 110 -8.12 -2.25 7.06
C ALA A 110 -8.86 -1.05 7.71
N ARG A 111 -10.13 -0.80 7.37
CA ARG A 111 -10.86 0.40 7.86
C ARG A 111 -10.99 0.49 9.38
N SER A 112 -11.09 -0.64 10.07
CA SER A 112 -11.22 -0.70 11.53
C SER A 112 -9.90 -0.61 12.27
N LEU A 113 -8.76 -0.76 11.58
CA LEU A 113 -7.46 -0.61 12.24
C LEU A 113 -7.22 0.86 12.60
N PRO A 114 -6.81 1.18 13.81
CA PRO A 114 -6.30 2.50 14.13
C PRO A 114 -4.97 2.70 13.40
N LEU A 115 -4.89 3.73 12.57
CA LEU A 115 -3.71 4.10 11.79
C LEU A 115 -3.25 5.50 12.18
N GLU A 116 -1.97 5.63 12.46
CA GLU A 116 -1.31 6.89 12.80
C GLU A 116 -0.09 7.07 11.89
N PRO A 117 -0.26 7.70 10.71
CA PRO A 117 0.81 7.82 9.71
C PRO A 117 1.99 8.70 10.13
N GLY A 118 1.94 9.32 11.31
CA GLY A 118 2.91 10.33 11.75
C GLY A 118 2.63 11.69 11.10
N PRO A 119 3.60 12.60 11.12
CA PRO A 119 3.43 13.94 10.58
C PRO A 119 3.31 13.91 9.06
N VAL A 120 2.09 14.10 8.56
CA VAL A 120 1.76 14.29 7.14
C VAL A 120 0.93 15.56 7.00
N GLY A 121 1.10 16.29 5.89
CA GLY A 121 0.28 17.48 5.63
C GLY A 121 -1.21 17.15 5.54
N GLU A 122 -2.07 18.12 5.84
CA GLU A 122 -3.52 17.95 5.91
C GLU A 122 -4.12 17.40 4.60
N GLU A 123 -3.69 17.92 3.45
CA GLU A 123 -4.11 17.44 2.13
C GLU A 123 -3.69 15.96 1.91
N THR A 124 -2.45 15.61 2.27
CA THR A 124 -1.97 14.23 2.19
C THR A 124 -2.80 13.32 3.09
N ALA A 125 -3.09 13.74 4.31
CA ALA A 125 -3.95 12.97 5.23
C ALA A 125 -5.37 12.78 4.65
N ALA A 126 -5.93 13.79 3.99
CA ALA A 126 -7.23 13.72 3.32
C ALA A 126 -7.20 12.72 2.16
N VAL A 127 -6.16 12.76 1.30
CA VAL A 127 -5.94 11.79 0.22
C VAL A 127 -5.83 10.36 0.77
N LEU A 128 -5.01 10.13 1.79
CA LEU A 128 -4.85 8.80 2.38
C LEU A 128 -6.16 8.28 2.99
N ARG A 129 -6.97 9.15 3.62
CA ARG A 129 -8.32 8.79 4.11
C ARG A 129 -9.25 8.42 2.96
N ALA A 130 -9.26 9.19 1.86
CA ALA A 130 -10.07 8.90 0.67
C ALA A 130 -9.67 7.56 0.03
N VAL A 131 -8.38 7.29 -0.14
CA VAL A 131 -7.87 6.01 -0.66
C VAL A 131 -8.29 4.85 0.24
N ARG A 132 -8.16 5.01 1.55
CA ARG A 132 -8.58 3.99 2.53
C ARG A 132 -10.08 3.69 2.47
N ALA A 133 -10.87 4.61 1.96
CA ALA A 133 -12.30 4.41 1.77
C ALA A 133 -12.64 3.52 0.56
N ILE A 134 -11.71 3.28 -0.37
CA ILE A 134 -11.93 2.40 -1.52
C ILE A 134 -12.07 0.94 -1.03
N PRO A 135 -13.20 0.25 -1.31
CA PRO A 135 -13.39 -1.13 -0.86
C PRO A 135 -12.41 -2.10 -1.52
N ALA A 136 -12.08 -3.20 -0.84
CA ALA A 136 -11.31 -4.29 -1.42
C ALA A 136 -11.94 -4.80 -2.72
N GLY A 137 -11.11 -5.12 -3.71
CA GLY A 137 -11.52 -5.57 -5.02
C GLY A 137 -12.18 -4.49 -5.89
N GLN A 138 -12.04 -3.20 -5.56
CA GLN A 138 -12.56 -2.11 -6.37
C GLN A 138 -11.47 -1.08 -6.67
N LEU A 139 -11.53 -0.50 -7.86
CA LEU A 139 -10.63 0.57 -8.31
C LEU A 139 -11.38 1.90 -8.41
N ARG A 140 -10.67 3.00 -8.17
CA ARG A 140 -11.19 4.36 -8.31
C ARG A 140 -10.15 5.26 -8.99
N PRO A 141 -10.58 6.16 -9.90
CA PRO A 141 -9.66 7.10 -10.54
C PRO A 141 -9.19 8.19 -9.57
N LEU A 142 -8.08 8.83 -9.92
CA LEU A 142 -7.51 9.95 -9.14
C LEU A 142 -8.51 11.08 -8.92
N SER A 143 -9.37 11.39 -9.90
CA SER A 143 -10.44 12.40 -9.74
C SER A 143 -11.42 12.02 -8.63
N TRP A 144 -11.77 10.74 -8.50
CA TRP A 144 -12.61 10.27 -7.39
C TRP A 144 -11.92 10.50 -6.04
N VAL A 145 -10.61 10.18 -5.96
CA VAL A 145 -9.82 10.41 -4.74
C VAL A 145 -9.76 11.90 -4.39
N ALA A 146 -9.51 12.75 -5.38
CA ALA A 146 -9.52 14.21 -5.21
C ALA A 146 -10.85 14.74 -4.67
N GLY A 147 -11.97 14.28 -5.25
CA GLY A 147 -13.32 14.67 -4.83
C GLY A 147 -13.65 14.20 -3.41
N GLU A 148 -13.33 12.94 -3.04
CA GLU A 148 -13.55 12.42 -1.69
C GLU A 148 -12.64 13.09 -0.64
N ALA A 149 -11.46 13.53 -1.04
CA ALA A 149 -10.55 14.28 -0.19
C ALA A 149 -10.90 15.77 -0.10
N ALA A 150 -11.93 16.23 -0.82
CA ALA A 150 -12.34 17.65 -0.94
C ALA A 150 -11.18 18.57 -1.34
N LEU A 151 -10.30 18.09 -2.22
CA LEU A 151 -9.17 18.89 -2.70
C LEU A 151 -9.63 19.98 -3.66
N PRO A 152 -8.92 21.11 -3.71
CA PRO A 152 -9.18 22.14 -4.73
C PRO A 152 -9.14 21.55 -6.14
N SER A 153 -10.10 21.92 -6.99
CA SER A 153 -10.21 21.43 -8.39
C SER A 153 -8.99 21.80 -9.25
N ALA A 154 -8.24 22.82 -8.85
CA ALA A 154 -7.00 23.24 -9.49
C ALA A 154 -5.77 22.40 -9.12
N LEU A 155 -5.91 21.45 -8.17
CA LEU A 155 -4.78 20.63 -7.75
C LEU A 155 -4.42 19.63 -8.86
N GLU A 156 -3.18 19.71 -9.33
CA GLU A 156 -2.72 18.87 -10.43
C GLU A 156 -2.62 17.39 -10.02
N THR A 157 -3.04 16.50 -10.90
CA THR A 157 -2.96 15.04 -10.74
C THR A 157 -1.58 14.57 -10.26
N ARG A 158 -0.49 15.17 -10.77
CA ARG A 158 0.89 14.83 -10.35
C ARG A 158 1.14 15.03 -8.87
N ILE A 159 0.46 16.00 -8.22
CA ILE A 159 0.61 16.28 -6.79
C ILE A 159 -0.02 15.14 -5.98
N ILE A 160 -1.22 14.70 -6.39
CA ILE A 160 -1.89 13.55 -5.76
C ILE A 160 -1.05 12.28 -5.93
N VAL A 161 -0.52 12.02 -7.12
CA VAL A 161 0.40 10.91 -7.40
C VAL A 161 1.62 10.96 -6.47
N GLY A 162 2.20 12.16 -6.27
CA GLY A 162 3.30 12.37 -5.33
C GLY A 162 2.92 12.11 -3.86
N MET A 163 1.69 12.41 -3.45
CA MET A 163 1.17 12.07 -2.12
C MET A 163 1.03 10.56 -1.95
N LEU A 164 0.51 9.87 -2.97
CA LEU A 164 0.37 8.40 -2.97
C LEU A 164 1.74 7.69 -2.91
N ALA A 165 2.73 8.20 -3.64
CA ALA A 165 4.09 7.65 -3.65
C ALA A 165 4.76 7.69 -2.26
N ARG A 166 4.39 8.67 -1.44
CA ARG A 166 4.90 8.84 -0.07
C ARG A 166 4.01 8.23 1.01
N ASN A 167 3.09 7.33 0.65
CA ASN A 167 2.22 6.66 1.61
C ASN A 167 3.03 5.88 2.67
N PRO A 168 3.00 6.26 3.96
CA PRO A 168 3.78 5.61 5.01
C PRO A 168 3.15 4.32 5.54
N LEU A 169 1.99 3.94 5.03
CA LEU A 169 1.17 2.81 5.48
C LEU A 169 0.83 1.89 4.30
N ALA A 170 1.88 1.42 3.60
CA ALA A 170 1.75 0.56 2.42
C ALA A 170 0.77 -0.60 2.68
N VAL A 171 -0.04 -0.96 1.69
CA VAL A 171 -1.08 -2.00 1.72
C VAL A 171 -2.26 -1.64 2.63
N LEU A 172 -2.03 -1.13 3.85
CA LEU A 172 -3.08 -0.75 4.81
C LEU A 172 -3.85 0.49 4.36
N VAL A 173 -3.16 1.44 3.71
CA VAL A 173 -3.77 2.46 2.85
C VAL A 173 -3.56 1.99 1.41
N PRO A 174 -4.61 1.51 0.73
CA PRO A 174 -4.48 0.69 -0.47
C PRO A 174 -4.30 1.52 -1.74
N CYS A 175 -3.14 2.17 -1.92
CA CYS A 175 -2.82 2.96 -3.12
C CYS A 175 -2.92 2.13 -4.41
N HIS A 176 -2.73 0.80 -4.35
CA HIS A 176 -2.94 -0.11 -5.49
C HIS A 176 -4.38 -0.13 -6.02
N ARG A 177 -5.36 0.44 -5.29
CA ARG A 177 -6.76 0.57 -5.75
C ARG A 177 -7.03 1.86 -6.52
N VAL A 178 -6.00 2.69 -6.74
CA VAL A 178 -6.13 3.94 -7.49
C VAL A 178 -5.75 3.71 -8.96
N THR A 179 -6.48 4.35 -9.87
CA THR A 179 -6.22 4.34 -11.31
C THR A 179 -6.05 5.76 -11.83
N TYR A 180 -5.46 5.89 -13.01
CA TYR A 180 -5.60 7.09 -13.82
C TYR A 180 -7.02 7.22 -14.38
N GLU A 181 -7.32 8.36 -15.03
CA GLU A 181 -8.66 8.63 -15.55
C GLU A 181 -9.09 7.69 -16.68
N ASN A 182 -8.14 7.15 -17.42
CA ASN A 182 -8.37 6.13 -18.47
C ASN A 182 -8.60 4.71 -17.91
N GLY A 183 -8.58 4.54 -16.59
CA GLY A 183 -8.75 3.25 -15.93
C GLY A 183 -7.48 2.42 -15.75
N SER A 184 -6.33 2.85 -16.31
CA SER A 184 -5.06 2.17 -16.09
C SER A 184 -4.61 2.31 -14.64
N PRO A 185 -3.94 1.30 -14.05
CA PRO A 185 -3.43 1.35 -12.68
C PRO A 185 -2.49 2.53 -12.43
N CYS A 186 -2.65 3.19 -11.27
CA CYS A 186 -1.70 4.19 -10.80
C CYS A 186 -0.72 3.52 -9.82
N ASP A 187 0.45 3.13 -10.33
CA ASP A 187 1.47 2.43 -9.55
C ASP A 187 2.48 3.39 -8.88
N ALA A 188 2.00 4.57 -8.45
CA ALA A 188 2.85 5.58 -7.82
C ALA A 188 3.57 5.09 -6.55
N ALA A 189 2.96 4.19 -5.79
CA ALA A 189 3.48 3.68 -4.51
C ALA A 189 4.16 2.30 -4.64
N TYR A 190 4.10 1.66 -5.81
CA TYR A 190 4.54 0.28 -6.01
C TYR A 190 5.14 0.10 -7.41
N LEU A 191 5.96 -0.93 -7.58
CA LEU A 191 6.26 -1.45 -8.91
C LEU A 191 5.00 -2.06 -9.53
N PRO A 192 4.81 -2.01 -10.86
CA PRO A 192 3.59 -2.51 -11.52
C PRO A 192 3.24 -3.95 -11.14
N GLU A 193 4.22 -4.86 -11.11
CA GLU A 193 4.03 -6.26 -10.72
C GLU A 193 3.58 -6.42 -9.26
N THR A 194 4.07 -5.57 -8.37
CA THR A 194 3.67 -5.51 -6.97
C THR A 194 2.22 -5.03 -6.83
N GLY A 195 1.87 -3.99 -7.57
CA GLY A 195 0.50 -3.46 -7.64
C GLY A 195 -0.48 -4.50 -8.19
N ASP A 196 -0.11 -5.19 -9.26
CA ASP A 196 -0.93 -6.24 -9.88
C ASP A 196 -1.13 -7.45 -8.95
N ALA A 197 -0.09 -7.88 -8.22
CA ALA A 197 -0.20 -8.94 -7.24
C ALA A 197 -1.21 -8.59 -6.13
N LEU A 198 -1.19 -7.36 -5.61
CA LEU A 198 -2.14 -6.89 -4.60
C LEU A 198 -3.58 -6.84 -5.15
N ARG A 199 -3.78 -6.32 -6.38
CA ARG A 199 -5.09 -6.25 -7.05
C ARG A 199 -5.65 -7.64 -7.31
N THR A 200 -4.84 -8.55 -7.83
CA THR A 200 -5.22 -9.95 -8.09
C THR A 200 -5.60 -10.68 -6.81
N ALA A 201 -4.86 -10.48 -5.72
CA ALA A 201 -5.19 -11.04 -4.42
C ALA A 201 -6.53 -10.56 -3.86
N GLU A 202 -7.00 -9.38 -4.30
CA GLU A 202 -8.32 -8.85 -3.99
C GLU A 202 -9.42 -9.31 -4.96
N GLY A 203 -9.09 -10.20 -5.90
CA GLY A 203 -10.03 -10.75 -6.88
C GLY A 203 -10.35 -9.79 -8.04
N ILE A 204 -9.43 -8.88 -8.37
CA ILE A 204 -9.54 -8.04 -9.56
C ILE A 204 -8.90 -8.79 -10.73
N ASP A 205 -9.65 -8.95 -11.81
CA ASP A 205 -9.16 -9.47 -13.09
C ASP A 205 -8.38 -8.36 -13.82
N MET A 206 -7.05 -8.45 -13.80
CA MET A 206 -6.19 -7.42 -14.38
C MET A 206 -6.23 -7.43 -15.91
N ASP A 207 -6.54 -8.56 -16.55
CA ASP A 207 -6.71 -8.62 -18.00
C ASP A 207 -8.01 -7.91 -18.43
N GLU A 208 -9.07 -8.05 -17.63
CA GLU A 208 -10.30 -7.30 -17.85
C GLU A 208 -10.08 -5.80 -17.65
N VAL A 209 -9.32 -5.39 -16.62
CA VAL A 209 -8.97 -3.98 -16.37
C VAL A 209 -8.19 -3.40 -17.55
N ARG A 210 -7.20 -4.11 -18.08
CA ARG A 210 -6.42 -3.68 -19.25
C ARG A 210 -7.31 -3.54 -20.49
N ARG A 211 -8.17 -4.53 -20.78
CA ARG A 211 -9.11 -4.44 -21.90
C ARG A 211 -10.02 -3.21 -21.82
N TRP A 212 -10.53 -2.87 -20.64
CA TRP A 212 -11.34 -1.64 -20.47
C TRP A 212 -10.52 -0.37 -20.69
N SER A 213 -9.33 -0.29 -20.11
CA SER A 213 -8.42 0.84 -20.30
C SER A 213 -8.08 1.04 -21.78
N ASP A 214 -7.73 -0.06 -22.50
CA ASP A 214 -7.35 -0.02 -23.90
C ASP A 214 -8.54 0.37 -24.82
N SER A 215 -9.75 -0.03 -24.46
CA SER A 215 -10.99 0.38 -25.17
C SER A 215 -11.50 1.76 -24.79
N GLY A 216 -10.88 2.43 -23.80
CA GLY A 216 -11.35 3.70 -23.26
C GLY A 216 -12.64 3.59 -22.43
N ALA A 217 -13.05 2.38 -22.04
CA ALA A 217 -14.25 2.16 -21.22
C ALA A 217 -13.99 2.52 -19.75
N VAL A 218 -14.24 3.75 -19.38
CA VAL A 218 -14.08 4.29 -18.02
C VAL A 218 -15.25 3.95 -17.11
N PHE A 219 -16.43 3.76 -17.70
CA PHE A 219 -17.66 3.39 -16.99
C PHE A 219 -18.39 2.24 -17.68
N LEU A 220 -19.10 1.44 -16.88
CA LEU A 220 -20.01 0.42 -17.35
C LEU A 220 -21.44 0.73 -16.90
N GLY A 221 -22.37 0.81 -17.84
CA GLY A 221 -23.79 0.93 -17.60
C GLY A 221 -24.51 -0.39 -17.72
N SER A 222 -25.65 -0.52 -17.05
CA SER A 222 -26.63 -1.60 -17.26
C SER A 222 -27.79 -1.05 -18.08
N ASP A 223 -28.08 -1.65 -19.22
CA ASP A 223 -29.21 -1.26 -20.07
C ASP A 223 -30.56 -1.50 -19.41
N THR A 224 -30.64 -2.46 -18.48
CA THR A 224 -31.86 -2.78 -17.73
C THR A 224 -32.15 -1.82 -16.59
N THR A 225 -31.09 -1.40 -15.85
CA THR A 225 -31.28 -0.52 -14.67
C THR A 225 -31.02 0.96 -14.96
N ARG A 226 -30.43 1.26 -16.11
CA ARG A 226 -29.96 2.60 -16.50
C ARG A 226 -29.05 3.27 -15.44
N ILE A 227 -28.18 2.45 -14.82
CA ILE A 227 -27.18 2.90 -13.85
C ILE A 227 -25.80 2.67 -14.43
N TYR A 228 -24.92 3.70 -14.39
CA TYR A 228 -23.51 3.55 -14.72
C TYR A 228 -22.62 3.56 -13.47
N CYS A 229 -21.57 2.75 -13.51
CA CYS A 229 -20.62 2.49 -12.42
C CYS A 229 -19.18 2.56 -12.90
N HIS A 230 -18.22 2.69 -11.98
CA HIS A 230 -16.85 2.28 -12.28
C HIS A 230 -16.81 0.77 -12.55
N PRO A 231 -15.97 0.28 -13.50
CA PRO A 231 -16.00 -1.11 -13.95
C PRO A 231 -15.85 -2.16 -12.84
N THR A 232 -14.99 -1.93 -11.87
CA THR A 232 -14.75 -2.85 -10.74
C THR A 232 -15.76 -2.69 -9.59
N CYS A 233 -16.75 -1.82 -9.71
CA CYS A 233 -17.81 -1.68 -8.70
C CYS A 233 -18.55 -3.01 -8.51
N ALA A 234 -18.89 -3.34 -7.24
CA ALA A 234 -19.65 -4.56 -6.94
C ALA A 234 -20.98 -4.67 -7.71
N HIS A 235 -21.62 -3.54 -8.05
CA HIS A 235 -22.82 -3.51 -8.89
C HIS A 235 -22.49 -3.76 -10.37
N ALA A 236 -21.40 -3.18 -10.91
CA ALA A 236 -20.97 -3.40 -12.28
C ALA A 236 -20.64 -4.87 -12.54
N ARG A 237 -19.97 -5.53 -11.61
CA ARG A 237 -19.62 -6.97 -11.72
C ARG A 237 -20.82 -7.90 -11.80
N ARG A 238 -22.01 -7.45 -11.39
CA ARG A 238 -23.27 -8.24 -11.50
C ARG A 238 -23.96 -8.06 -12.83
N ILE A 239 -23.54 -7.10 -13.67
CA ILE A 239 -24.11 -6.89 -14.99
C ILE A 239 -23.60 -8.00 -15.89
N THR A 240 -24.49 -8.82 -16.42
CA THR A 240 -24.13 -9.86 -17.38
C THR A 240 -23.67 -9.26 -18.72
N ALA A 241 -22.78 -9.92 -19.43
CA ALA A 241 -22.13 -9.38 -20.63
C ALA A 241 -23.10 -8.79 -21.67
N PRO A 242 -24.25 -9.39 -22.00
CA PRO A 242 -25.20 -8.83 -22.97
C PRO A 242 -25.81 -7.50 -22.54
N HIS A 243 -25.84 -7.19 -21.25
CA HIS A 243 -26.44 -5.99 -20.67
C HIS A 243 -25.41 -4.92 -20.29
N ARG A 244 -24.12 -5.14 -20.62
CA ARG A 244 -23.05 -4.16 -20.37
C ARG A 244 -22.95 -3.13 -21.46
N VAL A 245 -23.08 -1.86 -21.11
CA VAL A 245 -22.90 -0.73 -22.02
C VAL A 245 -21.67 0.06 -21.56
N PRO A 246 -20.56 0.03 -22.32
CA PRO A 246 -19.37 0.82 -21.98
C PRO A 246 -19.59 2.32 -22.30
N PHE A 247 -18.97 3.18 -21.48
CA PHE A 247 -18.97 4.63 -21.71
C PHE A 247 -17.55 5.15 -21.45
N THR A 248 -17.12 6.12 -22.27
CA THR A 248 -15.83 6.78 -22.15
C THR A 248 -15.89 7.94 -21.14
N THR A 249 -17.06 8.53 -20.93
CA THR A 249 -17.26 9.65 -20.00
C THR A 249 -18.59 9.54 -19.24
N ALA A 250 -18.63 10.12 -18.05
CA ALA A 250 -19.88 10.25 -17.29
C ALA A 250 -20.93 11.14 -18.02
N ARG A 251 -20.47 12.09 -18.84
CA ARG A 251 -21.35 12.94 -19.66
C ARG A 251 -22.04 12.12 -20.75
N GLU A 252 -21.32 11.25 -21.43
CA GLU A 252 -21.87 10.32 -22.41
C GLU A 252 -22.94 9.43 -21.77
N ALA A 253 -22.64 8.78 -20.65
CA ALA A 253 -23.60 7.95 -19.92
C ALA A 253 -24.87 8.72 -19.55
N ARG A 254 -24.75 9.96 -19.04
CA ARG A 254 -25.91 10.78 -18.70
C ARG A 254 -26.73 11.18 -19.93
N ARG A 255 -26.09 11.54 -21.08
CA ARG A 255 -26.78 11.81 -22.33
C ARG A 255 -27.57 10.62 -22.86
N ALA A 256 -27.06 9.41 -22.61
CA ALA A 256 -27.74 8.14 -22.94
C ALA A 256 -28.85 7.77 -21.93
N GLY A 257 -29.18 8.63 -20.97
CA GLY A 257 -30.25 8.43 -19.99
C GLY A 257 -29.85 7.56 -18.80
N TYR A 258 -28.54 7.39 -18.53
CA TYR A 258 -28.06 6.67 -17.35
C TYR A 258 -27.81 7.60 -16.17
N ARG A 259 -28.14 7.15 -14.98
CA ARG A 259 -27.79 7.82 -13.72
C ARG A 259 -26.56 7.21 -13.05
N ALA A 260 -25.85 8.03 -12.29
CA ALA A 260 -24.70 7.58 -11.52
C ALA A 260 -25.08 6.58 -10.41
N CYS A 261 -24.24 5.58 -10.21
CA CYS A 261 -24.35 4.63 -9.12
C CYS A 261 -24.12 5.33 -7.75
N LYS A 262 -25.08 5.18 -6.84
CA LYS A 262 -24.97 5.75 -5.48
C LYS A 262 -23.87 5.11 -4.63
N SER A 263 -23.51 3.84 -4.92
CA SER A 263 -22.50 3.10 -4.15
C SER A 263 -21.07 3.51 -4.51
N CYS A 264 -20.72 3.54 -5.79
CA CYS A 264 -19.36 3.91 -6.22
C CYS A 264 -19.21 5.40 -6.56
N ARG A 265 -20.32 6.15 -6.62
CA ARG A 265 -20.36 7.60 -6.83
C ARG A 265 -19.40 8.07 -7.93
N PRO A 266 -19.58 7.61 -9.20
CA PRO A 266 -18.74 8.07 -10.28
C PRO A 266 -18.94 9.58 -10.45
N LEU A 267 -17.86 10.34 -10.22
CA LEU A 267 -17.89 11.80 -10.35
C LEU A 267 -17.99 12.17 -11.84
N PRO A 268 -18.64 13.27 -12.18
CA PRO A 268 -18.53 13.84 -13.51
C PRO A 268 -17.08 14.29 -13.73
N ALA A 269 -16.51 13.88 -14.87
CA ALA A 269 -15.24 14.42 -15.32
C ALA A 269 -15.43 15.90 -15.70
#